data_85876b690f6188e92224d99db62b85b3
#
_entry.id   85876b690f6188e92224d99db62b85b3
#
_cell.length_a   1.000
_cell.length_b   1.000
_cell.length_c   1.000
_cell.angle_alpha   90.00
_cell.angle_beta   90.00
_cell.angle_gamma   90.00
#
_symmetry.space_group_name_H-M   'P 1'
#
loop_
_entity.id
_entity.type
_entity.pdbx_description
1 polymer ?
#
loop_
_entity_poly.entity_id
_entity_poly.type
_entity_poly.pdbx_seq_one_letter_code
_entity_poly.pdbx_strand_id
1 'polypeptide(L)'
;MNSHELRFAFGNPVLYAQIRRVMQKRLTYLSRATLIDLCNAIQAVERQQVKGMILEAGCALGGSAIILALAKQSQRPFSLFDVFGQIPPPSPQDGPDVHERYREIQSGNATGINGDDYYGYVTHLEDIVIANMSRFGININTNAIQIVKGLYQDTMHIDQPVAFAHIDCDWYESVLTCLTQIVPHLSIGGCLVIDDYEAWSGCRKAVDEFFAMRRDSFRFVMKSNLHIVRVAK
;
A
#
# COMPACT_ATOMS: atom_id res chain seq x y z
N MET A 1 -15.01 -18.51 5.84
CA MET A 1 -13.53 -18.55 5.69
C MET A 1 -13.19 -19.57 4.63
N ASN A 2 -12.37 -19.21 3.66
CA ASN A 2 -11.82 -20.15 2.69
C ASN A 2 -10.58 -20.88 3.26
N SER A 3 -10.05 -21.89 2.55
CA SER A 3 -8.90 -22.68 3.01
C SER A 3 -7.63 -21.87 3.22
N HIS A 4 -7.40 -20.82 2.40
CA HIS A 4 -6.26 -19.93 2.52
C HIS A 4 -6.33 -19.10 3.80
N GLU A 5 -7.49 -18.52 4.09
CA GLU A 5 -7.74 -17.75 5.31
C GLU A 5 -7.61 -18.59 6.57
N LEU A 6 -8.16 -19.82 6.57
CA LEU A 6 -8.01 -20.76 7.69
C LEU A 6 -6.55 -21.08 7.96
N ARG A 7 -5.77 -21.40 6.92
CA ARG A 7 -4.34 -21.69 7.04
C ARG A 7 -3.57 -20.53 7.63
N PHE A 8 -3.86 -19.29 7.17
CA PHE A 8 -3.22 -18.10 7.72
C PHE A 8 -3.59 -17.87 9.19
N ALA A 9 -4.87 -18.01 9.55
CA ALA A 9 -5.36 -17.81 10.91
C ALA A 9 -4.71 -18.80 11.90
N PHE A 10 -4.53 -20.07 11.51
CA PHE A 10 -3.83 -21.06 12.34
C PHE A 10 -2.33 -20.79 12.45
N GLY A 11 -1.67 -20.39 11.36
CA GLY A 11 -0.23 -20.11 11.35
C GLY A 11 0.15 -18.76 11.97
N ASN A 12 -0.78 -17.79 12.00
CA ASN A 12 -0.56 -16.42 12.44
C ASN A 12 -1.73 -15.87 13.27
N PRO A 13 -2.11 -16.51 14.39
CA PRO A 13 -3.34 -16.15 15.12
C PRO A 13 -3.34 -14.71 15.61
N VAL A 14 -2.19 -14.17 16.01
CA VAL A 14 -2.06 -12.77 16.49
C VAL A 14 -2.29 -11.79 15.34
N LEU A 15 -1.60 -11.95 14.22
CA LEU A 15 -1.80 -11.08 13.04
C LEU A 15 -3.24 -11.17 12.51
N TYR A 16 -3.81 -12.38 12.48
CA TYR A 16 -5.20 -12.56 12.05
C TYR A 16 -6.19 -11.82 12.97
N ALA A 17 -5.96 -11.85 14.28
CA ALA A 17 -6.77 -11.08 15.24
C ALA A 17 -6.64 -9.56 14.98
N GLN A 18 -5.44 -9.05 14.65
CA GLN A 18 -5.23 -7.64 14.32
C GLN A 18 -5.90 -7.26 12.98
N ILE A 19 -5.84 -8.12 11.96
CA ILE A 19 -6.57 -7.91 10.70
C ILE A 19 -8.07 -7.73 11.00
N ARG A 20 -8.66 -8.63 11.77
CA ARG A 20 -10.08 -8.51 12.16
C ARG A 20 -10.36 -7.21 12.90
N ARG A 21 -9.47 -6.81 13.80
CA ARG A 21 -9.62 -5.57 14.59
C ARG A 21 -9.52 -4.32 13.71
N VAL A 22 -8.59 -4.27 12.75
CA VAL A 22 -8.48 -3.18 11.76
C VAL A 22 -9.77 -3.05 10.96
N MET A 23 -10.30 -4.15 10.45
CA MET A 23 -11.57 -4.16 9.71
C MET A 23 -12.78 -3.75 10.57
N GLN A 24 -12.86 -4.25 11.80
CA GLN A 24 -13.93 -3.86 12.75
C GLN A 24 -13.90 -2.37 13.09
N LYS A 25 -12.69 -1.78 13.12
CA LYS A 25 -12.49 -0.35 13.35
C LYS A 25 -12.61 0.49 12.06
N ARG A 26 -12.92 -0.14 10.92
CA ARG A 26 -13.10 0.53 9.62
C ARG A 26 -11.89 1.38 9.22
N LEU A 27 -10.68 0.86 9.42
CA LEU A 27 -9.43 1.59 9.15
C LEU A 27 -8.86 1.29 7.76
N THR A 28 -9.51 0.48 6.94
CA THR A 28 -9.06 0.09 5.61
C THR A 28 -10.23 -0.25 4.69
N TYR A 29 -10.07 0.07 3.41
CA TYR A 29 -10.95 -0.38 2.33
C TYR A 29 -10.57 -1.79 1.84
N LEU A 30 -9.37 -2.27 2.19
CA LEU A 30 -8.87 -3.54 1.72
C LEU A 30 -9.68 -4.71 2.25
N SER A 31 -9.81 -5.73 1.41
CA SER A 31 -10.42 -6.99 1.81
C SER A 31 -9.54 -7.73 2.82
N ARG A 32 -10.15 -8.66 3.57
CA ARG A 32 -9.39 -9.55 4.46
C ARG A 32 -8.37 -10.39 3.70
N ALA A 33 -8.71 -10.84 2.51
CA ALA A 33 -7.81 -11.62 1.66
C ALA A 33 -6.58 -10.79 1.26
N THR A 34 -6.77 -9.53 0.89
CA THR A 34 -5.70 -8.60 0.57
C THR A 34 -4.76 -8.40 1.75
N LEU A 35 -5.30 -8.12 2.95
CA LEU A 35 -4.48 -7.95 4.16
C LEU A 35 -3.68 -9.21 4.52
N ILE A 36 -4.24 -10.40 4.30
CA ILE A 36 -3.53 -11.67 4.46
C ILE A 36 -2.41 -11.81 3.43
N ASP A 37 -2.66 -11.45 2.18
CA ASP A 37 -1.65 -11.52 1.12
C ASP A 37 -0.50 -10.53 1.35
N LEU A 38 -0.78 -9.33 1.86
CA LEU A 38 0.24 -8.38 2.32
C LEU A 38 1.10 -8.97 3.44
N CYS A 39 0.49 -9.56 4.49
CA CYS A 39 1.23 -10.25 5.55
C CYS A 39 2.13 -11.36 5.00
N ASN A 40 1.60 -12.20 4.12
CA ASN A 40 2.34 -13.31 3.51
C ASN A 40 3.54 -12.80 2.68
N ALA A 41 3.36 -11.69 1.95
CA ALA A 41 4.43 -11.07 1.16
C ALA A 41 5.54 -10.51 2.05
N ILE A 42 5.21 -9.76 3.11
CA ILE A 42 6.19 -9.27 4.10
C ILE A 42 6.92 -10.44 4.75
N GLN A 43 6.20 -11.45 5.24
CA GLN A 43 6.81 -12.62 5.87
C GLN A 43 7.71 -13.41 4.91
N ALA A 44 7.39 -13.45 3.61
CA ALA A 44 8.25 -14.07 2.61
C ALA A 44 9.56 -13.28 2.45
N VAL A 45 9.48 -11.96 2.35
CA VAL A 45 10.63 -11.04 2.30
C VAL A 45 11.52 -11.19 3.54
N GLU A 46 10.91 -11.27 4.73
CA GLU A 46 11.65 -11.45 5.99
C GLU A 46 12.33 -12.83 6.08
N ARG A 47 11.62 -13.91 5.74
CA ARG A 47 12.19 -15.27 5.74
C ARG A 47 13.35 -15.43 4.75
N GLN A 48 13.26 -14.77 3.60
CA GLN A 48 14.30 -14.79 2.56
C GLN A 48 15.42 -13.80 2.85
N GLN A 49 15.34 -13.05 3.94
CA GLN A 49 16.30 -12.01 4.34
C GLN A 49 16.58 -10.99 3.22
N VAL A 50 15.55 -10.65 2.45
CA VAL A 50 15.66 -9.65 1.38
C VAL A 50 16.07 -8.31 2.00
N LYS A 51 17.16 -7.74 1.50
CA LYS A 51 17.69 -6.47 2.00
C LYS A 51 16.82 -5.30 1.56
N GLY A 52 16.70 -4.31 2.44
CA GLY A 52 16.05 -3.05 2.14
C GLY A 52 14.89 -2.71 3.06
N MET A 53 14.35 -1.51 2.84
CA MET A 53 13.23 -0.97 3.59
C MET A 53 11.90 -1.50 3.07
N ILE A 54 10.85 -1.21 3.83
CA ILE A 54 9.46 -1.37 3.44
C ILE A 54 8.88 0.00 3.10
N LEU A 55 8.02 0.06 2.10
CA LEU A 55 7.32 1.26 1.68
C LEU A 55 5.81 1.00 1.59
N GLU A 56 5.04 2.03 1.89
CA GLU A 56 3.63 2.12 1.49
C GLU A 56 3.36 3.49 0.90
N ALA A 57 2.72 3.54 -0.26
CA ALA A 57 2.26 4.73 -0.93
C ALA A 57 0.73 4.72 -0.98
N GLY A 58 0.11 5.63 -0.23
CA GLY A 58 -1.33 5.64 0.05
C GLY A 58 -1.68 4.75 1.24
N CYS A 59 -2.07 5.38 2.35
CA CYS A 59 -2.39 4.63 3.56
C CYS A 59 -3.80 4.94 4.12
N ALA A 60 -4.53 5.90 3.53
CA ALA A 60 -5.85 6.32 3.97
C ALA A 60 -5.92 6.51 5.52
N LEU A 61 -6.69 5.68 6.23
CA LEU A 61 -6.81 5.72 7.69
C LEU A 61 -5.72 4.90 8.42
N GLY A 62 -4.74 4.36 7.69
CA GLY A 62 -3.59 3.62 8.23
C GLY A 62 -3.83 2.14 8.49
N GLY A 63 -4.91 1.55 7.97
CA GLY A 63 -5.24 0.16 8.27
C GLY A 63 -4.24 -0.84 7.71
N SER A 64 -3.84 -0.72 6.44
CA SER A 64 -2.79 -1.50 5.81
C SER A 64 -1.43 -1.24 6.46
N ALA A 65 -1.08 0.03 6.72
CA ALA A 65 0.13 0.43 7.42
C ALA A 65 0.29 -0.27 8.78
N ILE A 66 -0.79 -0.35 9.56
CA ILE A 66 -0.81 -1.08 10.84
C ILE A 66 -0.45 -2.55 10.64
N ILE A 67 -1.05 -3.21 9.66
CA ILE A 67 -0.83 -4.63 9.40
C ILE A 67 0.61 -4.86 8.89
N LEU A 68 1.11 -4.02 7.99
CA LEU A 68 2.50 -4.08 7.51
C LEU A 68 3.50 -3.88 8.65
N ALA A 69 3.26 -2.89 9.53
CA ALA A 69 4.10 -2.61 10.69
C ALA A 69 4.16 -3.77 11.70
N LEU A 70 3.03 -4.49 11.88
CA LEU A 70 2.96 -5.65 12.76
C LEU A 70 3.56 -6.92 12.12
N ALA A 71 3.60 -7.00 10.81
CA ALA A 71 4.12 -8.16 10.07
C ALA A 71 5.63 -8.11 9.83
N LYS A 72 6.23 -6.91 9.77
CA LYS A 72 7.68 -6.72 9.57
C LYS A 72 8.49 -6.95 10.84
N GLN A 73 9.80 -7.16 10.71
CA GLN A 73 10.73 -7.03 11.83
C GLN A 73 10.71 -5.60 12.38
N SER A 74 10.66 -5.44 13.71
CA SER A 74 10.43 -4.14 14.36
C SER A 74 11.42 -3.05 13.92
N GLN A 75 12.69 -3.41 13.72
CA GLN A 75 13.77 -2.48 13.35
C GLN A 75 13.96 -2.31 11.85
N ARG A 76 13.20 -3.01 11.00
CA ARG A 76 13.25 -2.78 9.56
C ARG A 76 12.66 -1.42 9.24
N PRO A 77 13.35 -0.52 8.51
CA PRO A 77 12.81 0.77 8.15
C PRO A 77 11.50 0.64 7.34
N PHE A 78 10.54 1.46 7.68
CA PHE A 78 9.24 1.51 6.99
C PHE A 78 8.85 2.96 6.76
N SER A 79 8.66 3.37 5.51
CA SER A 79 8.22 4.71 5.13
C SER A 79 6.80 4.68 4.59
N LEU A 80 5.95 5.56 5.14
CA LEU A 80 4.58 5.81 4.71
C LEU A 80 4.53 7.11 3.94
N PHE A 81 4.18 7.05 2.68
CA PHE A 81 4.01 8.20 1.81
C PHE A 81 2.52 8.42 1.55
N ASP A 82 2.03 9.61 1.86
CA ASP A 82 0.63 9.99 1.61
C ASP A 82 0.52 11.53 1.56
N VAL A 83 -0.44 12.05 0.84
CA VAL A 83 -0.78 13.48 0.91
C VAL A 83 -1.43 13.85 2.24
N PHE A 84 -1.95 12.86 2.97
CA PHE A 84 -2.74 13.00 4.20
C PHE A 84 -3.86 14.04 4.06
N GLY A 85 -4.64 13.89 3.00
CA GLY A 85 -5.73 14.75 2.63
C GLY A 85 -6.46 14.23 1.42
N GLN A 86 -7.08 15.15 0.68
CA GLN A 86 -7.78 14.79 -0.54
C GLN A 86 -6.80 14.34 -1.63
N ILE A 87 -7.16 13.26 -2.33
CA ILE A 87 -6.38 12.75 -3.47
C ILE A 87 -6.21 13.84 -4.54
N PRO A 88 -5.02 13.98 -5.17
CA PRO A 88 -4.78 15.00 -6.20
C PRO A 88 -5.62 14.75 -7.45
N PRO A 89 -5.79 15.77 -8.32
CA PRO A 89 -6.53 15.61 -9.57
C PRO A 89 -5.87 14.56 -10.48
N PRO A 90 -6.66 13.77 -11.22
CA PRO A 90 -6.13 12.83 -12.19
C PRO A 90 -5.50 13.56 -13.40
N SER A 91 -4.63 12.84 -14.09
CA SER A 91 -3.97 13.29 -15.31
C SER A 91 -4.81 12.98 -16.57
N PRO A 92 -4.47 13.55 -17.73
CA PRO A 92 -5.09 13.16 -19.00
C PRO A 92 -4.82 11.69 -19.41
N GLN A 93 -3.90 11.00 -18.72
CA GLN A 93 -3.58 9.59 -18.96
C GLN A 93 -4.56 8.63 -18.25
N ASP A 94 -5.31 9.17 -17.29
CA ASP A 94 -6.32 8.43 -16.55
C ASP A 94 -7.59 8.27 -17.39
N GLY A 95 -8.30 7.16 -17.18
CA GLY A 95 -9.54 6.88 -17.89
C GLY A 95 -10.77 7.59 -17.32
N PRO A 96 -11.93 7.44 -17.98
CA PRO A 96 -13.19 8.05 -17.55
C PRO A 96 -13.62 7.64 -16.14
N ASP A 97 -13.35 6.40 -15.72
CA ASP A 97 -13.63 5.84 -14.40
C ASP A 97 -12.94 6.66 -13.29
N VAL A 98 -11.67 6.97 -13.47
CA VAL A 98 -10.87 7.79 -12.55
C VAL A 98 -11.38 9.23 -12.49
N HIS A 99 -11.65 9.84 -13.65
CA HIS A 99 -12.19 11.20 -13.72
C HIS A 99 -13.58 11.32 -13.10
N GLU A 100 -14.42 10.30 -13.22
CA GLU A 100 -15.75 10.25 -12.60
C GLU A 100 -15.61 10.17 -11.06
N ARG A 101 -14.76 9.27 -10.56
CA ARG A 101 -14.48 9.15 -9.13
C ARG A 101 -13.92 10.44 -8.55
N TYR A 102 -13.00 11.09 -9.24
CA TYR A 102 -12.44 12.36 -8.80
C TYR A 102 -13.50 13.47 -8.70
N ARG A 103 -14.42 13.55 -9.68
CA ARG A 103 -15.54 14.51 -9.63
C ARG A 103 -16.44 14.27 -8.42
N GLU A 104 -16.72 13.01 -8.09
CA GLU A 104 -17.48 12.65 -6.89
C GLU A 104 -16.75 13.12 -5.61
N ILE A 105 -15.45 12.88 -5.52
CA ILE A 105 -14.62 13.34 -4.39
C ILE A 105 -14.61 14.87 -4.33
N GLN A 106 -14.36 15.54 -5.45
CA GLN A 106 -14.26 17.00 -5.50
C GLN A 106 -15.60 17.70 -5.15
N SER A 107 -16.73 17.08 -5.47
CA SER A 107 -18.05 17.61 -5.13
C SER A 107 -18.45 17.42 -3.66
N GLY A 108 -17.64 16.74 -2.85
CA GLY A 108 -17.94 16.44 -1.45
C GLY A 108 -18.94 15.30 -1.26
N ASN A 109 -19.29 14.55 -2.32
CA ASN A 109 -20.29 13.48 -2.27
C ASN A 109 -19.69 12.09 -2.04
N ALA A 110 -18.35 11.95 -2.05
CA ALA A 110 -17.72 10.67 -1.79
C ALA A 110 -17.97 10.22 -0.35
N THR A 111 -18.31 8.95 -0.21
CA THR A 111 -18.51 8.33 1.11
C THR A 111 -17.33 7.43 1.46
N GLY A 112 -17.06 7.33 2.75
CA GLY A 112 -16.06 6.42 3.32
C GLY A 112 -16.57 5.01 3.52
N ILE A 113 -15.88 4.24 4.34
CA ILE A 113 -16.18 2.83 4.62
C ILE A 113 -17.54 2.71 5.32
N ASN A 114 -18.46 1.94 4.72
CA ASN A 114 -19.83 1.73 5.22
C ASN A 114 -20.64 3.03 5.45
N GLY A 115 -20.40 4.05 4.63
CA GLY A 115 -21.13 5.31 4.71
C GLY A 115 -20.59 6.31 5.72
N ASP A 116 -19.41 6.05 6.30
CA ASP A 116 -18.68 7.04 7.09
C ASP A 116 -18.21 8.20 6.20
N ASP A 117 -17.68 9.27 6.77
CA ASP A 117 -17.06 10.34 6.00
C ASP A 117 -15.87 9.82 5.19
N TYR A 118 -15.73 10.31 3.95
CA TYR A 118 -14.56 9.99 3.13
C TYR A 118 -13.28 10.53 3.79
N TYR A 119 -12.28 9.67 3.95
CA TYR A 119 -11.06 10.01 4.70
C TYR A 119 -10.34 11.26 4.15
N GLY A 120 -10.41 11.51 2.85
CA GLY A 120 -9.79 12.68 2.21
C GLY A 120 -10.42 14.02 2.59
N TYR A 121 -11.60 14.04 3.23
CA TYR A 121 -12.23 15.26 3.75
C TYR A 121 -11.83 15.56 5.20
N VAL A 122 -11.15 14.60 5.82
CA VAL A 122 -10.80 14.72 7.26
C VAL A 122 -9.59 15.63 7.40
N THR A 123 -9.70 16.64 8.25
CA THR A 123 -8.56 17.47 8.64
C THR A 123 -7.65 16.69 9.61
N HIS A 124 -6.33 16.97 9.56
CA HIS A 124 -5.34 16.29 10.41
C HIS A 124 -5.29 14.76 10.25
N LEU A 125 -5.47 14.28 9.02
CA LEU A 125 -5.45 12.84 8.72
C LEU A 125 -4.14 12.16 9.17
N GLU A 126 -3.00 12.84 9.04
CA GLU A 126 -1.70 12.35 9.53
C GLU A 126 -1.74 12.01 11.03
N ASP A 127 -2.26 12.92 11.85
CA ASP A 127 -2.38 12.72 13.32
C ASP A 127 -3.31 11.54 13.63
N ILE A 128 -4.38 11.38 12.84
CA ILE A 128 -5.33 10.27 12.97
C ILE A 128 -4.64 8.95 12.67
N VAL A 129 -3.83 8.88 11.61
CA VAL A 129 -3.07 7.67 11.25
C VAL A 129 -2.10 7.32 12.37
N ILE A 130 -1.34 8.29 12.90
CA ILE A 130 -0.42 8.09 14.03
C ILE A 130 -1.19 7.58 15.26
N ALA A 131 -2.32 8.19 15.59
CA ALA A 131 -3.15 7.77 16.70
C ALA A 131 -3.72 6.35 16.50
N ASN A 132 -4.14 6.02 15.28
CA ASN A 132 -4.60 4.68 14.95
C ASN A 132 -3.47 3.65 15.12
N MET A 133 -2.27 3.91 14.62
CA MET A 133 -1.10 3.05 14.83
C MET A 133 -0.81 2.85 16.32
N SER A 134 -0.82 3.93 17.11
CA SER A 134 -0.60 3.89 18.56
C SER A 134 -1.62 2.99 19.29
N ARG A 135 -2.90 3.02 18.88
CA ARG A 135 -3.96 2.15 19.45
C ARG A 135 -3.73 0.66 19.20
N PHE A 136 -2.88 0.31 18.22
CA PHE A 136 -2.43 -1.05 17.93
C PHE A 136 -1.06 -1.38 18.53
N GLY A 137 -0.53 -0.51 19.42
CA GLY A 137 0.74 -0.71 20.09
C GLY A 137 1.95 -0.38 19.23
N ILE A 138 1.77 0.31 18.11
CA ILE A 138 2.84 0.71 17.20
C ILE A 138 3.26 2.14 17.58
N ASN A 139 4.53 2.30 17.97
CA ASN A 139 5.15 3.61 18.16
C ASN A 139 6.09 3.88 16.97
N ILE A 140 5.84 4.95 16.22
CA ILE A 140 6.57 5.25 14.98
C ILE A 140 8.09 5.33 15.20
N ASN A 141 8.54 5.89 16.32
CA ASN A 141 9.96 6.06 16.62
C ASN A 141 10.65 4.72 16.95
N THR A 142 10.02 3.89 17.79
CA THR A 142 10.61 2.61 18.22
C THR A 142 10.42 1.48 17.21
N ASN A 143 9.49 1.63 16.26
CA ASN A 143 9.23 0.67 15.19
C ASN A 143 9.89 1.07 13.86
N ALA A 144 10.81 2.05 13.87
CA ALA A 144 11.54 2.52 12.68
C ALA A 144 10.57 2.91 11.52
N ILE A 145 9.54 3.70 11.84
CA ILE A 145 8.53 4.16 10.87
C ILE A 145 8.71 5.65 10.63
N GLN A 146 8.79 6.03 9.37
CA GLN A 146 8.81 7.42 8.91
C GLN A 146 7.51 7.73 8.18
N ILE A 147 6.86 8.84 8.55
CA ILE A 147 5.70 9.37 7.83
C ILE A 147 6.20 10.50 6.94
N VAL A 148 5.85 10.45 5.65
CA VAL A 148 6.27 11.41 4.64
C VAL A 148 5.03 12.00 3.98
N LYS A 149 4.70 13.24 4.36
CA LYS A 149 3.53 13.95 3.87
C LYS A 149 3.85 14.76 2.63
N GLY A 150 3.06 14.58 1.59
CA GLY A 150 3.13 15.36 0.34
C GLY A 150 2.86 14.52 -0.89
N LEU A 151 2.91 15.17 -2.04
CA LEU A 151 2.78 14.49 -3.33
C LEU A 151 4.01 13.62 -3.58
N TYR A 152 3.83 12.45 -4.18
CA TYR A 152 4.92 11.50 -4.42
C TYR A 152 6.05 12.08 -5.27
N GLN A 153 5.72 12.89 -6.29
CA GLN A 153 6.69 13.54 -7.15
C GLN A 153 7.62 14.51 -6.40
N ASP A 154 7.15 15.05 -5.27
CA ASP A 154 7.90 16.03 -4.48
C ASP A 154 8.65 15.39 -3.30
N THR A 155 8.17 14.24 -2.83
CA THR A 155 8.60 13.66 -1.54
C THR A 155 9.22 12.29 -1.64
N MET A 156 8.91 11.50 -2.70
CA MET A 156 9.41 10.14 -2.82
C MET A 156 10.78 10.12 -3.49
N HIS A 157 11.82 10.21 -2.68
CA HIS A 157 13.21 10.06 -3.11
C HIS A 157 13.79 8.80 -2.47
N ILE A 158 13.97 7.75 -3.28
CA ILE A 158 14.47 6.46 -2.81
C ILE A 158 15.93 6.32 -3.22
N ASP A 159 16.83 6.23 -2.24
CA ASP A 159 18.28 6.12 -2.41
C ASP A 159 18.86 4.83 -1.79
N GLN A 160 18.02 3.99 -1.19
CA GLN A 160 18.41 2.77 -0.52
C GLN A 160 17.61 1.55 -1.03
N PRO A 161 18.11 0.32 -0.81
CA PRO A 161 17.39 -0.87 -1.24
C PRO A 161 15.98 -0.96 -0.69
N VAL A 162 15.05 -1.47 -1.50
CA VAL A 162 13.66 -1.73 -1.15
C VAL A 162 13.43 -3.24 -1.15
N ALA A 163 12.90 -3.77 -0.07
CA ALA A 163 12.53 -5.17 0.05
C ALA A 163 11.05 -5.42 -0.28
N PHE A 164 10.19 -4.47 0.06
CA PHE A 164 8.75 -4.56 -0.18
C PHE A 164 8.16 -3.18 -0.37
N ALA A 165 7.21 -3.05 -1.29
CA ALA A 165 6.37 -1.86 -1.40
C ALA A 165 4.91 -2.24 -1.67
N HIS A 166 3.99 -1.58 -0.95
CA HIS A 166 2.56 -1.56 -1.23
C HIS A 166 2.24 -0.23 -1.91
N ILE A 167 1.68 -0.28 -3.11
CA ILE A 167 1.30 0.88 -3.93
C ILE A 167 -0.23 0.86 -4.05
N ASP A 168 -0.86 1.79 -3.33
CA ASP A 168 -2.31 1.95 -3.16
C ASP A 168 -2.64 3.45 -3.33
N CYS A 169 -2.48 3.93 -4.57
CA CYS A 169 -2.55 5.35 -4.89
C CYS A 169 -3.30 5.68 -6.19
N ASP A 170 -4.12 4.76 -6.64
CA ASP A 170 -5.20 4.86 -7.63
C ASP A 170 -4.81 5.35 -9.04
N TRP A 171 -4.24 6.56 -9.15
CA TRP A 171 -4.11 7.29 -10.40
C TRP A 171 -2.81 7.02 -11.16
N TYR A 172 -2.86 7.20 -12.49
CA TYR A 172 -1.75 6.95 -13.41
C TYR A 172 -0.44 7.63 -12.98
N GLU A 173 -0.46 8.95 -12.77
CA GLU A 173 0.74 9.73 -12.41
C GLU A 173 1.33 9.30 -11.05
N SER A 174 0.47 9.05 -10.07
CA SER A 174 0.86 8.60 -8.74
C SER A 174 1.55 7.25 -8.79
N VAL A 175 0.91 6.29 -9.48
CA VAL A 175 1.46 4.93 -9.65
C VAL A 175 2.76 4.95 -10.45
N LEU A 176 2.82 5.69 -11.56
CA LEU A 176 4.01 5.81 -12.40
C LEU A 176 5.18 6.42 -11.62
N THR A 177 4.92 7.46 -10.82
CA THR A 177 5.93 8.08 -9.95
C THR A 177 6.47 7.06 -8.95
N CYS A 178 5.59 6.33 -8.25
CA CYS A 178 6.01 5.28 -7.31
C CYS A 178 6.86 4.21 -7.99
N LEU A 179 6.44 3.70 -9.15
CA LEU A 179 7.19 2.70 -9.90
C LEU A 179 8.57 3.22 -10.32
N THR A 180 8.63 4.46 -10.80
CA THR A 180 9.87 5.10 -11.26
C THR A 180 10.89 5.26 -10.12
N GLN A 181 10.42 5.60 -8.93
CA GLN A 181 11.28 5.79 -7.76
C GLN A 181 11.66 4.47 -7.08
N ILE A 182 10.74 3.51 -6.99
CA ILE A 182 10.92 2.30 -6.20
C ILE A 182 11.64 1.19 -6.98
N VAL A 183 11.24 0.95 -8.24
CA VAL A 183 11.69 -0.24 -8.99
C VAL A 183 13.20 -0.29 -9.22
N PRO A 184 13.92 0.81 -9.49
CA PRO A 184 15.38 0.79 -9.60
C PRO A 184 16.07 0.24 -8.35
N HIS A 185 15.48 0.49 -7.17
CA HIS A 185 16.00 0.13 -5.85
C HIS A 185 15.42 -1.18 -5.30
N LEU A 186 14.44 -1.79 -5.97
CA LEU A 186 13.83 -3.04 -5.53
C LEU A 186 14.88 -4.16 -5.53
N SER A 187 15.13 -4.78 -4.40
CA SER A 187 16.10 -5.88 -4.25
C SER A 187 15.64 -7.14 -4.98
N ILE A 188 16.57 -7.99 -5.41
CA ILE A 188 16.23 -9.33 -5.92
C ILE A 188 15.49 -10.10 -4.81
N GLY A 189 14.37 -10.72 -5.15
CA GLY A 189 13.43 -11.31 -4.18
C GLY A 189 12.47 -10.31 -3.53
N GLY A 190 12.68 -9.00 -3.75
CA GLY A 190 11.76 -7.95 -3.31
C GLY A 190 10.43 -8.00 -4.04
N CYS A 191 9.39 -7.53 -3.39
CA CYS A 191 8.01 -7.61 -3.88
C CYS A 191 7.33 -6.25 -3.88
N LEU A 192 6.68 -5.90 -5.00
CA LEU A 192 5.67 -4.85 -5.07
C LEU A 192 4.29 -5.49 -4.98
N VAL A 193 3.37 -4.84 -4.30
CA VAL A 193 1.94 -5.15 -4.36
C VAL A 193 1.23 -3.92 -4.87
N ILE A 194 0.53 -4.06 -5.98
CA ILE A 194 -0.25 -3.00 -6.62
C ILE A 194 -1.72 -3.24 -6.30
N ASP A 195 -2.32 -2.38 -5.50
CA ASP A 195 -3.68 -2.59 -5.01
C ASP A 195 -4.70 -2.43 -6.15
N ASP A 196 -4.59 -1.36 -6.89
CA ASP A 196 -5.59 -0.85 -7.80
C ASP A 196 -5.47 -1.33 -9.24
N TYR A 197 -4.60 -2.32 -9.52
CA TYR A 197 -4.36 -2.78 -10.90
C TYR A 197 -5.63 -3.26 -11.62
N GLU A 198 -6.55 -3.91 -10.92
CA GLU A 198 -7.85 -4.33 -11.46
C GLU A 198 -8.97 -3.30 -11.23
N ALA A 199 -8.76 -2.34 -10.31
CA ALA A 199 -9.78 -1.38 -9.91
C ALA A 199 -9.83 -0.15 -10.82
N TRP A 200 -8.65 0.41 -11.16
CA TRP A 200 -8.56 1.68 -11.88
C TRP A 200 -7.78 1.57 -13.18
N SER A 201 -8.37 2.10 -14.27
CA SER A 201 -7.75 2.07 -15.60
C SER A 201 -6.41 2.81 -15.65
N GLY A 202 -6.27 3.91 -14.91
CA GLY A 202 -5.02 4.68 -14.79
C GLY A 202 -3.90 3.88 -14.14
N CYS A 203 -4.18 3.21 -13.02
CA CYS A 203 -3.23 2.32 -12.35
C CYS A 203 -2.74 1.21 -13.28
N ARG A 204 -3.68 0.47 -13.89
CA ARG A 204 -3.36 -0.61 -14.85
C ARG A 204 -2.45 -0.11 -15.98
N LYS A 205 -2.82 1.01 -16.59
CA LYS A 205 -2.05 1.60 -17.69
C LYS A 205 -0.63 1.95 -17.27
N ALA A 206 -0.46 2.60 -16.11
CA ALA A 206 0.86 2.96 -15.59
C ALA A 206 1.75 1.72 -15.37
N VAL A 207 1.20 0.66 -14.78
CA VAL A 207 1.91 -0.60 -14.55
C VAL A 207 2.30 -1.27 -15.86
N ASP A 208 1.35 -1.40 -16.80
CA ASP A 208 1.58 -2.09 -18.07
C ASP A 208 2.63 -1.36 -18.93
N GLU A 209 2.55 -0.04 -19.02
CA GLU A 209 3.51 0.78 -19.76
C GLU A 209 4.90 0.73 -19.09
N PHE A 210 4.98 0.87 -17.77
CA PHE A 210 6.25 0.84 -17.04
C PHE A 210 6.99 -0.49 -17.23
N PHE A 211 6.26 -1.61 -17.16
CA PHE A 211 6.86 -2.95 -17.27
C PHE A 211 6.92 -3.53 -18.68
N ALA A 212 6.43 -2.82 -19.72
CA ALA A 212 6.38 -3.32 -21.09
C ALA A 212 7.72 -3.91 -21.57
N MET A 213 8.84 -3.22 -21.28
CA MET A 213 10.20 -3.60 -21.68
C MET A 213 11.05 -4.17 -20.53
N ARG A 214 10.44 -4.54 -19.41
CA ARG A 214 11.15 -4.97 -18.18
C ARG A 214 10.70 -6.33 -17.65
N ARG A 215 9.80 -7.02 -18.34
CA ARG A 215 9.13 -8.23 -17.83
C ARG A 215 10.06 -9.36 -17.45
N ASP A 216 11.18 -9.53 -18.16
CA ASP A 216 12.11 -10.64 -17.95
C ASP A 216 12.79 -10.65 -16.57
N SER A 217 12.88 -9.48 -15.94
CA SER A 217 13.46 -9.35 -14.59
C SER A 217 12.43 -9.48 -13.46
N PHE A 218 11.15 -9.69 -13.79
CA PHE A 218 10.06 -9.70 -12.82
C PHE A 218 9.09 -10.86 -13.05
N ARG A 219 8.57 -11.40 -11.95
CA ARG A 219 7.48 -12.37 -11.97
C ARG A 219 6.20 -11.71 -11.47
N PHE A 220 5.17 -11.73 -12.31
CA PHE A 220 3.84 -11.20 -12.05
C PHE A 220 2.94 -12.32 -11.54
N VAL A 221 2.29 -12.11 -10.41
CA VAL A 221 1.38 -13.08 -9.79
C VAL A 221 0.13 -12.36 -9.33
N MET A 222 -1.00 -12.64 -9.98
CA MET A 222 -2.29 -12.16 -9.51
C MET A 222 -2.74 -13.01 -8.31
N LYS A 223 -3.02 -12.36 -7.20
CA LYS A 223 -3.63 -12.92 -6.00
C LYS A 223 -4.90 -12.13 -5.69
N SER A 224 -5.10 -11.66 -4.46
CA SER A 224 -6.13 -10.66 -4.19
C SER A 224 -5.86 -9.36 -4.96
N ASN A 225 -4.57 -9.04 -5.14
CA ASN A 225 -4.05 -7.91 -5.91
C ASN A 225 -2.85 -8.38 -6.74
N LEU A 226 -2.30 -7.51 -7.59
CA LEU A 226 -1.13 -7.83 -8.40
C LEU A 226 0.15 -7.78 -7.56
N HIS A 227 0.86 -8.91 -7.46
CA HIS A 227 2.19 -9.02 -6.86
C HIS A 227 3.25 -9.09 -7.96
N ILE A 228 4.28 -8.24 -7.88
CA ILE A 228 5.40 -8.18 -8.82
C ILE A 228 6.68 -8.44 -8.04
N VAL A 229 7.35 -9.54 -8.31
CA VAL A 229 8.57 -9.96 -7.59
C VAL A 229 9.77 -9.81 -8.51
N ARG A 230 10.81 -9.11 -8.06
CA ARG A 230 12.08 -9.01 -8.81
C ARG A 230 12.82 -10.34 -8.74
N VAL A 231 13.11 -10.96 -9.91
CA VAL A 231 13.75 -12.28 -10.00
C VAL A 231 15.16 -12.23 -10.58
N ALA A 232 15.53 -11.17 -11.29
CA ALA A 232 16.86 -10.98 -11.91
C ALA A 232 17.30 -9.51 -11.83
N LYS A 233 18.59 -9.28 -12.19
CA LYS A 233 19.18 -7.92 -12.29
C LYS A 233 18.72 -7.21 -13.55
#